data_d53876958e64c4ca0428f1c2ca79b2e8
#
_entry.id   d53876958e64c4ca0428f1c2ca79b2e8
#
_cell.length_a   1.000
_cell.length_b   1.000
_cell.length_c   1.000
_cell.angle_alpha   90.00
_cell.angle_beta   90.00
_cell.angle_gamma   90.00
#
_symmetry.space_group_name_H-M   'P 1'
#
loop_
_entity.id
_entity.type
_entity.pdbx_description
1 polymer ?
#
loop_
_entity_poly.entity_id
_entity_poly.type
_entity_poly.pdbx_seq_one_letter_code
_entity_poly.pdbx_strand_id
1 'polypeptide(L)' 'RLIGEHYREGKPVIMNLSDMEESERKRLVDFASGLVFGHHGSIERVTPKVFLLTPPNVSVSVEDKTSAAQASFFNQS' A
#
# COMPACT_ATOMS: atom_id res chain seq x y z
N ARG A 1 3.52 9.51 6.92
CA ARG A 1 2.82 10.76 6.58
C ARG A 1 2.57 10.91 5.09
N LEU A 2 3.57 10.62 4.25
CA LEU A 2 3.38 10.66 2.79
C LEU A 2 2.29 9.71 2.34
N ILE A 3 2.22 8.53 2.94
CA ILE A 3 1.18 7.54 2.62
C ILE A 3 -0.20 8.14 2.86
N GLY A 4 -0.39 8.76 4.04
CA GLY A 4 -1.66 9.38 4.38
C GLY A 4 -2.02 10.53 3.46
N GLU A 5 -1.04 11.36 3.11
CA GLU A 5 -1.26 12.50 2.23
C GLU A 5 -1.68 12.06 0.84
N HIS A 6 -0.96 11.12 0.23
CA HIS A 6 -1.29 10.62 -1.10
C HIS A 6 -2.64 9.91 -1.11
N TYR A 7 -2.92 9.13 -0.09
CA TYR A 7 -4.19 8.43 0.00
C TYR A 7 -5.36 9.41 0.09
N ARG A 8 -5.21 10.48 0.87
CA ARG A 8 -6.24 11.50 1.01
C ARG A 8 -6.46 12.28 -0.27
N GLU A 9 -5.44 12.34 -1.13
CA GLU A 9 -5.57 12.97 -2.45
C GLU A 9 -6.31 12.08 -3.45
N GLY A 10 -6.74 10.90 -3.05
CA GLY A 10 -7.48 10.00 -3.91
C GLY A 10 -6.59 9.14 -4.81
N LYS A 11 -5.33 8.97 -4.45
CA LYS A 11 -4.38 8.18 -5.22
C LYS A 11 -4.15 6.82 -4.58
N PRO A 12 -4.06 5.74 -5.38
CA PRO A 12 -3.60 4.46 -4.84
C PRO A 12 -2.17 4.60 -4.33
N VAL A 13 -1.85 3.90 -3.24
CA VAL A 13 -0.53 3.97 -2.63
C VAL A 13 0.05 2.57 -2.51
N ILE A 14 1.30 2.42 -2.92
CA ILE A 14 2.03 1.15 -2.81
C ILE A 14 2.99 1.26 -1.65
N MET A 15 2.88 0.31 -0.71
CA MET A 15 3.81 0.23 0.42
C MET A 15 4.74 -0.95 0.21
N ASN A 16 6.02 -0.68 0.04
CA ASN A 16 7.05 -1.71 -0.02
C ASN A 16 7.75 -1.77 1.34
N LEU A 17 7.57 -2.86 2.05
CA LEU A 17 8.05 -3.03 3.42
C LEU A 17 9.23 -3.98 3.52
N SER A 18 9.89 -4.30 2.40
CA SER A 18 10.93 -5.32 2.36
C SER A 18 12.17 -4.97 3.20
N ASP A 19 12.46 -3.68 3.38
CA ASP A 19 13.64 -3.25 4.14
C ASP A 19 13.33 -2.90 5.60
N MET A 20 12.12 -3.20 6.07
CA MET A 20 11.71 -2.87 7.42
C MET A 20 11.77 -4.07 8.35
N GLU A 21 12.06 -3.81 9.63
CA GLU A 21 11.98 -4.83 10.64
C GLU A 21 10.51 -5.22 10.88
N GLU A 22 10.31 -6.43 11.39
CA GLU A 22 8.97 -6.98 11.58
C GLU A 22 8.09 -6.08 12.45
N SER A 23 8.63 -5.55 13.54
CA SER A 23 7.87 -4.67 14.42
C SER A 23 7.46 -3.39 13.73
N GLU A 24 8.32 -2.83 12.91
CA GLU A 24 8.02 -1.61 12.16
C GLU A 24 6.99 -1.87 11.07
N ARG A 25 7.10 -3.01 10.39
CA ARG A 25 6.11 -3.41 9.38
C ARG A 25 4.73 -3.53 10.00
N LYS A 26 4.65 -4.16 11.16
CA LYS A 26 3.36 -4.35 11.83
C LYS A 26 2.72 -3.02 12.17
N ARG A 27 3.50 -2.07 12.69
CA ARG A 27 3.00 -0.74 13.01
C ARG A 27 2.49 -0.01 11.79
N LEU A 28 3.23 -0.09 10.69
CA LEU A 28 2.84 0.59 9.46
C LEU A 28 1.60 -0.03 8.85
N VAL A 29 1.49 -1.35 8.87
CA VAL A 29 0.31 -2.04 8.38
C VAL A 29 -0.91 -1.69 9.23
N ASP A 30 -0.74 -1.62 10.55
CA ASP A 30 -1.83 -1.23 11.45
C ASP A 30 -2.29 0.20 11.15
N PHE A 31 -1.36 1.12 10.95
CA PHE A 31 -1.67 2.50 10.58
C PHE A 31 -2.43 2.55 9.26
N ALA A 32 -1.90 1.85 8.26
CA ALA A 32 -2.50 1.84 6.92
C ALA A 32 -3.90 1.24 6.94
N SER A 33 -4.10 0.18 7.72
CA SER A 33 -5.42 -0.43 7.86
C SER A 33 -6.42 0.55 8.47
N GLY A 34 -6.01 1.30 9.48
CA GLY A 34 -6.85 2.32 10.09
C GLY A 34 -7.19 3.43 9.11
N LEU A 35 -6.21 3.87 8.33
CA LEU A 35 -6.41 4.90 7.32
C LEU A 35 -7.43 4.44 6.27
N VAL A 36 -7.26 3.22 5.78
CA VAL A 36 -8.14 2.65 4.76
C VAL A 36 -9.57 2.52 5.30
N PHE A 37 -9.73 1.98 6.50
CA PHE A 37 -11.06 1.85 7.10
C PHE A 37 -11.72 3.20 7.33
N GLY A 38 -10.94 4.19 7.76
CA GLY A 38 -11.48 5.53 8.01
C GLY A 38 -11.95 6.22 6.74
N HIS A 39 -11.46 5.81 5.59
CA HIS A 39 -11.81 6.41 4.30
C HIS A 39 -12.59 5.47 3.39
N HIS A 40 -13.04 4.34 3.89
CA HIS A 40 -13.83 3.37 3.13
C HIS A 40 -13.12 2.82 1.89
N GLY A 41 -11.80 2.78 1.92
CA GLY A 41 -11.01 2.21 0.84
C GLY A 41 -10.75 0.72 1.05
N SER A 42 -9.69 0.22 0.41
CA SER A 42 -9.30 -1.17 0.54
C SER A 42 -7.78 -1.30 0.62
N ILE A 43 -7.34 -2.36 1.27
CA ILE A 43 -5.92 -2.68 1.35
C ILE A 43 -5.76 -4.12 0.88
N GLU A 44 -4.77 -4.34 0.01
CA GLU A 44 -4.52 -5.66 -0.54
C GLU A 44 -3.04 -5.99 -0.44
N ARG A 45 -2.74 -7.20 0.00
CA ARG A 45 -1.35 -7.69 0.01
C ARG A 45 -1.05 -8.24 -1.37
N VAL A 46 -0.20 -7.54 -2.12
CA VAL A 46 0.19 -7.93 -3.47
C VAL A 46 1.28 -9.00 -3.42
N THR A 47 2.25 -8.82 -2.53
CA THR A 47 3.26 -9.83 -2.17
C THR A 47 3.38 -9.83 -0.66
N PRO A 48 4.11 -10.78 -0.04
CA PRO A 48 4.25 -10.81 1.42
C PRO A 48 4.74 -9.51 2.04
N LYS A 49 5.45 -8.68 1.28
CA LYS A 49 6.02 -7.44 1.81
C LYS A 49 5.56 -6.20 1.04
N VAL A 50 4.60 -6.33 0.14
CA VAL A 50 4.10 -5.22 -0.67
C VAL A 50 2.58 -5.15 -0.55
N PHE A 51 2.09 -3.99 -0.16
CA PHE A 51 0.66 -3.74 0.02
C PHE A 51 0.20 -2.63 -0.91
N LEU A 52 -1.02 -2.75 -1.39
CA LEU A 52 -1.65 -1.73 -2.21
C LEU A 52 -2.85 -1.17 -1.45
N LEU A 53 -2.85 0.14 -1.24
CA LEU A 53 -3.93 0.87 -0.61
C LEU A 53 -4.72 1.58 -1.70
N THR A 54 -6.00 1.31 -1.79
CA THR A 54 -6.86 1.88 -2.84
C THR A 54 -7.96 2.72 -2.20
N PRO A 55 -8.05 4.02 -2.54
CA PRO A 55 -9.14 4.87 -2.05
C PRO A 55 -10.50 4.39 -2.56
N PRO A 56 -11.61 4.83 -1.93
CA PRO A 56 -12.93 4.48 -2.42
C PRO A 56 -13.13 5.06 -3.83
N ASN A 57 -13.93 4.37 -4.64
CA ASN A 57 -14.25 4.77 -6.01
C ASN A 57 -13.07 4.75 -6.99
N VAL A 58 -11.97 4.08 -6.61
CA VAL A 58 -10.82 3.87 -7.48
C VAL A 58 -10.64 2.39 -7.69
N SER A 59 -10.46 1.97 -8.93
CA SER A 59 -10.19 0.58 -9.28
C SER A 59 -8.76 0.44 -9.77
N VAL A 60 -8.11 -0.65 -9.37
CA VAL A 60 -6.76 -0.97 -9.83
C VAL A 60 -6.83 -2.31 -10.52
N SER A 61 -6.37 -2.37 -11.78
CA SER A 61 -6.43 -3.59 -12.57
C SER A 61 -5.40 -4.63 -12.09
N VAL A 62 -5.59 -5.87 -12.52
CA VAL A 62 -4.63 -6.93 -12.22
C VAL A 62 -3.26 -6.58 -12.81
N GLU A 63 -3.23 -5.97 -13.98
CA GLU A 63 -1.98 -5.55 -14.61
C GLU A 63 -1.27 -4.49 -13.78
N ASP A 64 -2.00 -3.52 -13.27
CA ASP A 64 -1.44 -2.48 -12.43
C ASP A 64 -0.89 -3.06 -11.12
N LYS A 65 -1.58 -4.02 -10.54
CA LYS A 65 -1.11 -4.69 -9.33
C LYS A 65 0.16 -5.48 -9.59
N THR A 66 0.24 -6.16 -10.72
CA THR A 66 1.41 -6.91 -11.13
C THR A 66 2.59 -5.96 -11.36
N SER A 67 2.34 -4.85 -12.05
CA SER A 67 3.38 -3.84 -12.28
C SER A 67 3.89 -3.25 -10.97
N ALA A 68 3.00 -3.00 -10.02
CA ALA A 68 3.37 -2.50 -8.71
C ALA A 68 4.27 -3.49 -7.97
N ALA A 69 3.93 -4.77 -8.01
CA ALA A 69 4.73 -5.80 -7.38
C ALA A 69 6.12 -5.90 -8.03
N GLN A 70 6.18 -5.85 -9.35
CA GLN A 70 7.43 -5.89 -10.08
C GLN A 70 8.29 -4.66 -9.81
N ALA A 71 7.69 -3.48 -9.82
CA ALA A 71 8.40 -2.25 -9.54
C ALA A 71 9.00 -2.28 -8.12
N SER A 72 8.24 -2.75 -7.15
CA SER A 72 8.72 -2.89 -5.78
C SER A 72 9.88 -3.86 -5.69
N PHE A 73 9.82 -4.94 -6.46
CA PHE A 73 10.87 -5.94 -6.48
C PHE A 73 12.18 -5.36 -7.04
N PHE A 74 12.09 -4.61 -8.13
CA PHE A 74 13.28 -4.05 -8.77
C PHE A 74 13.82 -2.79 -8.08
N ASN A 75 12.96 -2.06 -7.40
CA ASN A 75 13.32 -0.79 -6.75
C ASN A 75 13.56 -0.91 -5.26
N GLN A 76 13.84 -2.09 -4.79
CA GLN A 76 14.20 -2.28 -3.40
C GLN A 76 15.52 -1.59 -3.11
N SER A 77 15.53 -0.82 -2.11
CA SER A 77 16.76 -0.13 -1.73
C SER A 77 16.83 -0.03 -0.23
#